data_24accd9750d2704312ed4cff8d46d9fe
#
_entry.id   24accd9750d2704312ed4cff8d46d9fe
#
_cell.length_a   1.000
_cell.length_b   1.000
_cell.length_c   1.000
_cell.angle_alpha   90.00
_cell.angle_beta   90.00
_cell.angle_gamma   90.00
#
_symmetry.space_group_name_H-M   'P 1'
#
loop_
_entity.id
_entity.type
_entity.pdbx_description
1 polymer ?
#
loop_
_entity_poly.entity_id
_entity_poly.type
_entity_poly.pdbx_seq_one_letter_code
_entity_poly.pdbx_strand_id
1 'polypeptide(L)'
;MNPLKNLYEWVLSWAESAYGTLVLFLVAFTESSFFPVPADPLLMALCLGKVKKSMYYVFMCTLGSVLGGVFGFIIGYFLWYSPSGELTGIANFFFRVIPGFTPEVFDNVGAQYDAHNFLVIFTAAFTPIPYKVFSITAGVFQINLPVFIIASILGRGGRFVIIGLLIRFFGEPIKALMDKHFNTFIIVLTIIFALSLSLIHI
;
A
#
# COMPACT_ATOMS: atom_id res chain seq x y z
N MET A 1 -0.94 -10.65 26.56
CA MET A 1 -1.75 -10.80 25.31
C MET A 1 -1.10 -9.93 24.27
N ASN A 2 -0.78 -10.48 23.09
CA ASN A 2 -0.09 -9.73 22.04
C ASN A 2 -1.15 -9.04 21.17
N PRO A 3 -1.26 -7.68 21.18
CA PRO A 3 -2.31 -6.96 20.45
C PRO A 3 -2.26 -7.22 18.93
N LEU A 4 -1.09 -7.50 18.37
CA LEU A 4 -0.92 -7.86 16.96
C LEU A 4 -1.53 -9.22 16.64
N LYS A 5 -1.44 -10.18 17.55
CA LYS A 5 -2.07 -11.51 17.38
C LYS A 5 -3.59 -11.40 17.39
N ASN A 6 -4.16 -10.61 18.30
CA ASN A 6 -5.60 -10.41 18.37
C ASN A 6 -6.15 -9.70 17.11
N LEU A 7 -5.40 -8.71 16.58
CA LEU A 7 -5.75 -8.05 15.33
C LEU A 7 -5.72 -9.02 14.14
N TYR A 8 -4.70 -9.87 14.09
CA TYR A 8 -4.57 -10.89 13.05
C TYR A 8 -5.71 -11.92 13.13
N GLU A 9 -6.02 -12.44 14.31
CA GLU A 9 -7.13 -13.38 14.53
C GLU A 9 -8.48 -12.73 14.18
N TRP A 10 -8.66 -11.47 14.52
CA TRP A 10 -9.85 -10.69 14.12
C TRP A 10 -9.94 -10.56 12.59
N VAL A 11 -8.85 -10.21 11.91
CA VAL A 11 -8.80 -10.13 10.44
C VAL A 11 -9.10 -11.49 9.81
N LEU A 12 -8.56 -12.59 10.36
CA LEU A 12 -8.83 -13.94 9.87
C LEU A 12 -10.28 -14.37 10.04
N SER A 13 -10.94 -13.95 11.12
CA SER A 13 -12.36 -14.27 11.34
C SER A 13 -13.27 -13.74 10.24
N TRP A 14 -12.90 -12.61 9.60
CA TRP A 14 -13.62 -12.07 8.46
C TRP A 14 -13.42 -12.89 7.17
N ALA A 15 -12.30 -13.63 7.06
CA ALA A 15 -12.05 -14.49 5.90
C ALA A 15 -13.10 -15.61 5.75
N GLU A 16 -13.68 -16.07 6.85
CA GLU A 16 -14.72 -17.10 6.87
C GLU A 16 -16.13 -16.52 6.64
N SER A 17 -16.28 -15.21 6.75
CA SER A 17 -17.57 -14.55 6.60
C SER A 17 -18.03 -14.45 5.14
N ALA A 18 -19.36 -14.34 4.93
CA ALA A 18 -19.92 -14.06 3.61
C ALA A 18 -19.42 -12.71 3.03
N TYR A 19 -19.02 -11.80 3.89
CA TYR A 19 -18.56 -10.45 3.54
C TYR A 19 -17.04 -10.33 3.38
N GLY A 20 -16.27 -11.43 3.52
CA GLY A 20 -14.79 -11.39 3.48
C GLY A 20 -14.22 -10.69 2.28
N THR A 21 -14.84 -10.82 1.10
CA THR A 21 -14.40 -10.09 -0.13
C THR A 21 -14.61 -8.59 -0.03
N LEU A 22 -15.74 -8.14 0.52
CA LEU A 22 -16.03 -6.72 0.73
C LEU A 22 -15.06 -6.12 1.75
N VAL A 23 -14.81 -6.84 2.84
CA VAL A 23 -13.84 -6.41 3.86
C VAL A 23 -12.44 -6.33 3.28
N LEU A 24 -12.02 -7.29 2.44
CA LEU A 24 -10.75 -7.25 1.72
C LEU A 24 -10.62 -5.99 0.85
N PHE A 25 -11.65 -5.69 0.07
CA PHE A 25 -11.70 -4.50 -0.77
C PHE A 25 -11.56 -3.22 0.09
N LEU A 26 -12.35 -3.10 1.16
CA LEU A 26 -12.34 -1.92 2.03
C LEU A 26 -11.01 -1.77 2.78
N VAL A 27 -10.41 -2.88 3.27
CA VAL A 27 -9.09 -2.87 3.91
C VAL A 27 -8.02 -2.43 2.91
N ALA A 28 -8.02 -2.99 1.68
CA ALA A 28 -7.06 -2.60 0.65
C ALA A 28 -7.23 -1.13 0.22
N PHE A 29 -8.47 -0.63 0.15
CA PHE A 29 -8.79 0.76 -0.13
C PHE A 29 -8.24 1.69 0.97
N THR A 30 -8.56 1.41 2.24
CA THR A 30 -8.16 2.25 3.37
C THR A 30 -6.65 2.19 3.62
N GLU A 31 -6.00 1.02 3.48
CA GLU A 31 -4.54 0.87 3.54
C GLU A 31 -3.82 1.77 2.54
N SER A 32 -4.32 1.81 1.31
CA SER A 32 -3.70 2.58 0.23
C SER A 32 -3.98 4.08 0.29
N SER A 33 -4.97 4.49 1.10
CA SER A 33 -5.37 5.90 1.27
C SER A 33 -4.70 6.54 2.48
N PHE A 34 -5.03 6.07 3.68
CA PHE A 34 -4.64 6.73 4.95
C PHE A 34 -4.48 5.78 6.14
N PHE A 35 -5.06 4.57 6.11
CA PHE A 35 -5.08 3.68 7.28
C PHE A 35 -3.92 2.67 7.25
N PRO A 36 -3.28 2.34 8.42
CA PRO A 36 -2.06 1.53 8.44
C PRO A 36 -2.29 0.01 8.55
N VAL A 37 -3.47 -0.52 8.23
CA VAL A 37 -3.74 -1.98 8.31
C VAL A 37 -3.40 -2.64 6.98
N PRO A 38 -2.43 -3.57 6.93
CA PRO A 38 -2.04 -4.24 5.70
C PRO A 38 -3.13 -5.21 5.21
N ALA A 39 -3.42 -5.17 3.90
CA ALA A 39 -4.38 -6.05 3.26
C ALA A 39 -3.81 -7.44 2.94
N ASP A 40 -2.49 -7.58 2.86
CA ASP A 40 -1.83 -8.84 2.49
C ASP A 40 -2.23 -10.03 3.37
N PRO A 41 -2.27 -9.95 4.72
CA PRO A 41 -2.68 -11.06 5.56
C PRO A 41 -4.12 -11.52 5.29
N LEU A 42 -5.05 -10.57 5.07
CA LEU A 42 -6.43 -10.89 4.76
C LEU A 42 -6.58 -11.53 3.37
N LEU A 43 -5.84 -11.02 2.37
CA LEU A 43 -5.78 -11.61 1.05
C LEU A 43 -5.28 -13.07 1.13
N MET A 44 -4.18 -13.30 1.86
CA MET A 44 -3.62 -14.63 2.06
C MET A 44 -4.61 -15.58 2.74
N ALA A 45 -5.28 -15.13 3.80
CA ALA A 45 -6.27 -15.93 4.52
C ALA A 45 -7.46 -16.32 3.63
N LEU A 46 -8.01 -15.39 2.86
CA LEU A 46 -9.09 -15.66 1.92
C LEU A 46 -8.66 -16.62 0.78
N CYS A 47 -7.46 -16.44 0.26
CA CYS A 47 -6.90 -17.34 -0.75
C CYS A 47 -6.69 -18.77 -0.21
N LEU A 48 -6.17 -18.91 1.02
CA LEU A 48 -5.99 -20.21 1.69
C LEU A 48 -7.34 -20.88 2.01
N GLY A 49 -8.34 -20.11 2.43
CA GLY A 49 -9.68 -20.62 2.71
C GLY A 49 -10.42 -21.11 1.47
N LYS A 50 -10.21 -20.48 0.30
CA LYS A 50 -10.87 -20.83 -0.98
C LYS A 50 -9.91 -20.69 -2.16
N VAL A 51 -8.96 -21.62 -2.26
CA VAL A 51 -7.86 -21.59 -3.25
C VAL A 51 -8.34 -21.37 -4.69
N LYS A 52 -9.47 -21.98 -5.10
CA LYS A 52 -10.05 -21.79 -6.44
C LYS A 52 -10.49 -20.35 -6.72
N LYS A 53 -10.75 -19.55 -5.68
CA LYS A 53 -11.17 -18.14 -5.79
C LYS A 53 -10.02 -17.15 -5.62
N SER A 54 -8.76 -17.60 -5.50
CA SER A 54 -7.60 -16.74 -5.25
C SER A 54 -7.50 -15.59 -6.24
N MET A 55 -7.68 -15.84 -7.55
CA MET A 55 -7.61 -14.78 -8.57
C MET A 55 -8.73 -13.74 -8.45
N TYR A 56 -9.91 -14.15 -8.00
CA TYR A 56 -10.99 -13.22 -7.71
C TYR A 56 -10.66 -12.32 -6.51
N TYR A 57 -10.08 -12.88 -5.44
CA TYR A 57 -9.63 -12.09 -4.29
C TYR A 57 -8.49 -11.14 -4.66
N VAL A 58 -7.54 -11.60 -5.47
CA VAL A 58 -6.47 -10.76 -6.02
C VAL A 58 -7.04 -9.57 -6.81
N PHE A 59 -8.02 -9.82 -7.69
CA PHE A 59 -8.68 -8.75 -8.45
C PHE A 59 -9.36 -7.73 -7.52
N MET A 60 -10.14 -8.18 -6.53
CA MET A 60 -10.84 -7.30 -5.60
C MET A 60 -9.88 -6.50 -4.70
N CYS A 61 -8.79 -7.14 -4.26
CA CYS A 61 -7.74 -6.47 -3.49
C CYS A 61 -7.02 -5.41 -4.33
N THR A 62 -6.68 -5.73 -5.57
CA THR A 62 -6.05 -4.78 -6.52
C THR A 62 -6.98 -3.59 -6.78
N LEU A 63 -8.26 -3.86 -7.07
CA LEU A 63 -9.23 -2.82 -7.34
C LEU A 63 -9.39 -1.88 -6.13
N GLY A 64 -9.56 -2.44 -4.92
CA GLY A 64 -9.62 -1.66 -3.68
C GLY A 64 -8.37 -0.82 -3.47
N SER A 65 -7.19 -1.44 -3.63
CA SER A 65 -5.91 -0.76 -3.44
C SER A 65 -5.66 0.38 -4.44
N VAL A 66 -5.99 0.17 -5.72
CA VAL A 66 -5.82 1.22 -6.76
C VAL A 66 -6.80 2.37 -6.52
N LEU A 67 -8.06 2.09 -6.22
CA LEU A 67 -9.04 3.13 -5.89
C LEU A 67 -8.66 3.88 -4.61
N GLY A 68 -8.15 3.18 -3.60
CA GLY A 68 -7.61 3.81 -2.39
C GLY A 68 -6.39 4.68 -2.69
N GLY A 69 -5.50 4.25 -3.59
CA GLY A 69 -4.38 5.04 -4.07
C GLY A 69 -4.82 6.31 -4.79
N VAL A 70 -5.82 6.22 -5.67
CA VAL A 70 -6.42 7.40 -6.32
C VAL A 70 -7.04 8.35 -5.29
N PHE A 71 -7.70 7.83 -4.27
CA PHE A 71 -8.23 8.65 -3.18
C PHE A 71 -7.09 9.32 -2.38
N GLY A 72 -5.99 8.59 -2.08
CA GLY A 72 -4.79 9.17 -1.47
C GLY A 72 -4.16 10.27 -2.33
N PHE A 73 -4.11 10.08 -3.65
CA PHE A 73 -3.68 11.08 -4.62
C PHE A 73 -4.55 12.36 -4.53
N ILE A 74 -5.86 12.21 -4.51
CA ILE A 74 -6.81 13.33 -4.37
C ILE A 74 -6.58 14.06 -3.05
N ILE A 75 -6.40 13.34 -1.94
CA ILE A 75 -6.06 13.93 -0.64
C ILE A 75 -4.78 14.77 -0.75
N GLY A 76 -3.71 14.20 -1.33
CA GLY A 76 -2.43 14.92 -1.51
C GLY A 76 -2.59 16.19 -2.34
N TYR A 77 -3.31 16.11 -3.45
CA TYR A 77 -3.57 17.25 -4.32
C TYR A 77 -4.28 18.40 -3.58
N PHE A 78 -5.42 18.13 -2.92
CA PHE A 78 -6.19 19.16 -2.21
C PHE A 78 -5.55 19.61 -0.88
N LEU A 79 -4.72 18.76 -0.27
CA LEU A 79 -3.98 19.12 0.94
C LEU A 79 -2.90 20.16 0.64
N TRP A 80 -2.27 20.08 -0.53
CA TRP A 80 -1.12 20.91 -0.90
C TRP A 80 -1.51 22.16 -1.67
N TYR A 81 -2.50 22.04 -2.55
CA TYR A 81 -2.98 23.13 -3.39
C TYR A 81 -4.43 23.50 -3.08
N SER A 82 -4.71 24.81 -3.04
CA SER A 82 -6.07 25.31 -3.00
C SER A 82 -6.73 25.20 -4.39
N PRO A 83 -8.06 25.34 -4.49
CA PRO A 83 -8.74 25.37 -5.78
C PRO A 83 -8.26 26.48 -6.73
N SER A 84 -7.62 27.53 -6.19
CA SER A 84 -6.96 28.60 -6.96
C SER A 84 -5.57 28.22 -7.47
N GLY A 85 -5.03 27.05 -7.14
CA GLY A 85 -3.69 26.59 -7.49
C GLY A 85 -2.57 27.13 -6.58
N GLU A 86 -2.91 27.88 -5.53
CA GLU A 86 -1.96 28.35 -4.54
C GLU A 86 -1.65 27.30 -3.48
N LEU A 87 -0.47 27.40 -2.85
CA LEU A 87 -0.10 26.54 -1.71
C LEU A 87 -1.04 26.78 -0.52
N THR A 88 -1.55 25.70 0.06
CA THR A 88 -2.40 25.78 1.24
C THR A 88 -1.62 26.19 2.49
N GLY A 89 -2.36 26.60 3.54
CA GLY A 89 -1.74 26.84 4.85
C GLY A 89 -1.05 25.60 5.42
N ILE A 90 -1.48 24.39 5.05
CA ILE A 90 -0.85 23.12 5.44
C ILE A 90 0.51 22.96 4.75
N ALA A 91 0.62 23.21 3.46
CA ALA A 91 1.89 23.17 2.74
C ALA A 91 2.90 24.16 3.37
N ASN A 92 2.47 25.39 3.62
CA ASN A 92 3.29 26.41 4.29
C ASN A 92 3.68 26.02 5.73
N PHE A 93 2.82 25.32 6.46
CA PHE A 93 3.14 24.79 7.77
C PHE A 93 4.29 23.75 7.69
N PHE A 94 4.21 22.81 6.73
CA PHE A 94 5.27 21.81 6.54
C PHE A 94 6.63 22.44 6.19
N PHE A 95 6.67 23.44 5.32
CA PHE A 95 7.91 24.17 5.01
C PHE A 95 8.52 24.88 6.22
N ARG A 96 7.70 25.30 7.20
CA ARG A 96 8.20 25.99 8.41
C ARG A 96 8.65 25.03 9.50
N VAL A 97 7.99 23.87 9.64
CA VAL A 97 8.15 23.00 10.80
C VAL A 97 9.17 21.89 10.57
N ILE A 98 9.33 21.44 9.30
CA ILE A 98 10.26 20.36 8.99
C ILE A 98 11.62 20.95 8.62
N PRO A 99 12.68 20.77 9.46
CA PRO A 99 14.02 21.26 9.15
C PRO A 99 14.52 20.64 7.84
N GLY A 100 15.02 21.48 6.93
CA GLY A 100 15.54 21.05 5.63
C GLY A 100 14.49 20.80 4.56
N PHE A 101 13.19 20.86 4.86
CA PHE A 101 12.12 20.75 3.87
C PHE A 101 11.80 22.15 3.32
N THR A 102 12.59 22.60 2.36
CA THR A 102 12.46 23.92 1.72
C THR A 102 11.70 23.80 0.37
N PRO A 103 11.14 24.89 -0.16
CA PRO A 103 10.57 24.89 -1.51
C PRO A 103 11.52 24.35 -2.58
N GLU A 104 12.82 24.69 -2.52
CA GLU A 104 13.80 24.17 -3.48
C GLU A 104 13.99 22.66 -3.39
N VAL A 105 13.99 22.09 -2.17
CA VAL A 105 14.03 20.62 -1.96
C VAL A 105 12.76 19.99 -2.47
N PHE A 106 11.61 20.60 -2.23
CA PHE A 106 10.32 20.15 -2.75
C PHE A 106 10.31 20.11 -4.28
N ASP A 107 10.75 21.19 -4.95
CA ASP A 107 10.81 21.28 -6.40
C ASP A 107 11.80 20.26 -6.99
N ASN A 108 12.95 20.04 -6.36
CA ASN A 108 13.93 19.04 -6.78
C ASN A 108 13.36 17.60 -6.68
N VAL A 109 12.63 17.28 -5.63
CA VAL A 109 11.94 15.99 -5.49
C VAL A 109 10.85 15.86 -6.55
N GLY A 110 10.08 16.91 -6.81
CA GLY A 110 9.09 16.97 -7.89
C GLY A 110 9.71 16.69 -9.26
N ALA A 111 10.84 17.32 -9.58
CA ALA A 111 11.56 17.08 -10.83
C ALA A 111 12.05 15.62 -10.99
N GLN A 112 12.46 14.97 -9.90
CA GLN A 112 12.82 13.56 -9.92
C GLN A 112 11.59 12.64 -10.14
N TYR A 113 10.45 13.01 -9.56
CA TYR A 113 9.19 12.34 -9.84
C TYR A 113 8.80 12.48 -11.32
N ASP A 114 8.94 13.66 -11.91
CA ASP A 114 8.63 13.92 -13.33
C ASP A 114 9.52 13.08 -14.27
N ALA A 115 10.80 12.92 -13.92
CA ALA A 115 11.74 12.14 -14.72
C ALA A 115 11.48 10.61 -14.67
N HIS A 116 11.02 10.09 -13.54
CA HIS A 116 10.92 8.65 -13.30
C HIS A 116 9.59 8.24 -12.64
N ASN A 117 8.52 9.01 -12.83
CA ASN A 117 7.24 8.86 -12.16
C ASN A 117 6.69 7.43 -12.14
N PHE A 118 6.71 6.74 -13.30
CA PHE A 118 6.25 5.35 -13.39
C PHE A 118 7.06 4.40 -12.50
N LEU A 119 8.41 4.49 -12.56
CA LEU A 119 9.29 3.58 -11.80
C LEU A 119 9.17 3.81 -10.29
N VAL A 120 9.09 5.06 -9.85
CA VAL A 120 8.92 5.40 -8.43
C VAL A 120 7.61 4.81 -7.89
N ILE A 121 6.49 5.07 -8.59
CA ILE A 121 5.18 4.56 -8.17
C ILE A 121 5.11 3.03 -8.27
N PHE A 122 5.61 2.45 -9.36
CA PHE A 122 5.64 1.00 -9.54
C PHE A 122 6.46 0.31 -8.45
N THR A 123 7.66 0.80 -8.16
CA THR A 123 8.54 0.23 -7.12
C THR A 123 7.90 0.32 -5.74
N ALA A 124 7.34 1.48 -5.40
CA ALA A 124 6.63 1.66 -4.13
C ALA A 124 5.40 0.76 -4.02
N ALA A 125 4.65 0.60 -5.12
CA ALA A 125 3.46 -0.24 -5.16
C ALA A 125 3.78 -1.75 -5.09
N PHE A 126 4.89 -2.17 -5.66
CA PHE A 126 5.32 -3.58 -5.71
C PHE A 126 6.01 -4.03 -4.41
N THR A 127 6.79 -3.15 -3.79
CA THR A 127 7.56 -3.45 -2.57
C THR A 127 6.69 -3.33 -1.30
N PRO A 128 7.14 -3.86 -0.14
CA PRO A 128 6.45 -3.72 1.13
C PRO A 128 6.56 -2.31 1.76
N ILE A 129 6.95 -1.30 1.00
CA ILE A 129 7.01 0.09 1.44
C ILE A 129 5.56 0.63 1.60
N PRO A 130 5.30 1.55 2.55
CA PRO A 130 3.95 2.10 2.73
C PRO A 130 3.47 2.87 1.50
N TYR A 131 2.71 2.19 0.63
CA TYR A 131 2.23 2.72 -0.64
C TYR A 131 1.42 4.02 -0.49
N LYS A 132 0.69 4.19 0.62
CA LYS A 132 -0.07 5.41 0.92
C LYS A 132 0.78 6.69 0.93
N VAL A 133 2.05 6.61 1.34
CA VAL A 133 2.95 7.76 1.31
C VAL A 133 3.16 8.20 -0.14
N PHE A 134 3.40 7.25 -1.03
CA PHE A 134 3.61 7.51 -2.45
C PHE A 134 2.33 7.94 -3.17
N SER A 135 1.16 7.42 -2.78
CA SER A 135 -0.11 7.86 -3.37
C SER A 135 -0.44 9.31 -3.00
N ILE A 136 -0.21 9.71 -1.74
CA ILE A 136 -0.42 11.09 -1.30
C ILE A 136 0.61 12.03 -1.93
N THR A 137 1.91 11.68 -1.90
CA THR A 137 2.95 12.53 -2.50
C THR A 137 2.83 12.64 -4.02
N ALA A 138 2.34 11.61 -4.71
CA ALA A 138 2.00 11.69 -6.13
C ALA A 138 0.96 12.78 -6.42
N GLY A 139 -0.02 12.95 -5.53
CA GLY A 139 -0.99 14.04 -5.62
C GLY A 139 -0.37 15.40 -5.31
N VAL A 140 0.50 15.47 -4.30
CA VAL A 140 1.26 16.69 -3.93
C VAL A 140 2.11 17.17 -5.10
N PHE A 141 2.79 16.27 -5.81
CA PHE A 141 3.63 16.61 -6.98
C PHE A 141 2.85 16.63 -8.30
N GLN A 142 1.52 16.49 -8.27
CA GLN A 142 0.64 16.55 -9.44
C GLN A 142 1.07 15.61 -10.58
N ILE A 143 1.54 14.40 -10.23
CA ILE A 143 1.98 13.42 -11.21
C ILE A 143 0.82 13.08 -12.15
N ASN A 144 1.14 12.77 -13.41
CA ASN A 144 0.16 12.35 -14.39
C ASN A 144 -0.70 11.18 -13.85
N LEU A 145 -1.99 11.42 -13.59
CA LEU A 145 -2.90 10.46 -12.97
C LEU A 145 -3.03 9.13 -13.75
N PRO A 146 -3.15 9.10 -15.08
CA PRO A 146 -3.07 7.88 -15.88
C PRO A 146 -1.81 7.06 -15.63
N VAL A 147 -0.64 7.68 -15.57
CA VAL A 147 0.64 7.00 -15.29
C VAL A 147 0.64 6.43 -13.87
N PHE A 148 0.15 7.20 -12.89
CA PHE A 148 -0.03 6.74 -11.52
C PHE A 148 -0.92 5.51 -11.44
N ILE A 149 -2.08 5.52 -12.12
CA ILE A 149 -3.03 4.38 -12.13
C ILE A 149 -2.39 3.14 -12.76
N ILE A 150 -1.74 3.27 -13.92
CA ILE A 150 -1.11 2.13 -14.61
C ILE A 150 0.03 1.54 -13.76
N ALA A 151 0.91 2.38 -13.21
CA ALA A 151 1.99 1.94 -12.34
C ALA A 151 1.46 1.25 -11.07
N SER A 152 0.37 1.76 -10.49
CA SER A 152 -0.30 1.19 -9.33
C SER A 152 -0.94 -0.16 -9.64
N ILE A 153 -1.64 -0.29 -10.77
CA ILE A 153 -2.23 -1.57 -11.22
C ILE A 153 -1.13 -2.62 -11.40
N LEU A 154 -0.04 -2.27 -12.09
CA LEU A 154 1.04 -3.21 -12.36
C LEU A 154 1.82 -3.55 -11.09
N GLY A 155 2.09 -2.57 -10.23
CA GLY A 155 2.82 -2.77 -8.97
C GLY A 155 2.01 -3.56 -7.94
N ARG A 156 0.86 -3.03 -7.50
CA ARG A 156 -0.01 -3.69 -6.51
C ARG A 156 -0.62 -4.97 -7.06
N GLY A 157 -1.12 -4.94 -8.30
CA GLY A 157 -1.68 -6.11 -8.98
C GLY A 157 -0.64 -7.20 -9.16
N GLY A 158 0.56 -6.88 -9.62
CA GLY A 158 1.66 -7.84 -9.77
C GLY A 158 2.02 -8.50 -8.44
N ARG A 159 2.17 -7.71 -7.35
CA ARG A 159 2.42 -8.23 -6.01
C ARG A 159 1.31 -9.18 -5.54
N PHE A 160 0.04 -8.77 -5.65
CA PHE A 160 -1.09 -9.60 -5.21
C PHE A 160 -1.27 -10.84 -6.09
N VAL A 161 -1.00 -10.76 -7.40
CA VAL A 161 -0.99 -11.91 -8.30
C VAL A 161 0.06 -12.93 -7.88
N ILE A 162 1.27 -12.50 -7.53
CA ILE A 162 2.32 -13.40 -7.02
C ILE A 162 1.83 -14.13 -5.76
N ILE A 163 1.27 -13.40 -4.79
CA ILE A 163 0.70 -13.99 -3.56
C ILE A 163 -0.40 -15.00 -3.90
N GLY A 164 -1.36 -14.60 -4.73
CA GLY A 164 -2.49 -15.46 -5.12
C GLY A 164 -2.07 -16.71 -5.88
N LEU A 165 -1.08 -16.61 -6.78
CA LEU A 165 -0.53 -17.75 -7.52
C LEU A 165 0.26 -18.69 -6.60
N LEU A 166 1.12 -18.14 -5.73
CA LEU A 166 1.87 -18.96 -4.75
C LEU A 166 0.92 -19.78 -3.89
N ILE A 167 -0.16 -19.16 -3.37
CA ILE A 167 -1.14 -19.88 -2.58
C ILE A 167 -1.92 -20.87 -3.45
N ARG A 168 -2.23 -20.54 -4.70
CA ARG A 168 -2.96 -21.43 -5.59
C ARG A 168 -2.19 -22.70 -5.92
N PHE A 169 -0.87 -22.63 -6.06
CA PHE A 169 -0.01 -23.76 -6.40
C PHE A 169 0.55 -24.49 -5.17
N PHE A 170 0.76 -23.76 -4.07
CA PHE A 170 1.45 -24.26 -2.88
C PHE A 170 0.65 -24.03 -1.58
N GLY A 171 -0.68 -23.90 -1.66
CA GLY A 171 -1.51 -23.49 -0.53
C GLY A 171 -1.34 -24.32 0.74
N GLU A 172 -1.36 -25.64 0.65
CA GLU A 172 -1.18 -26.53 1.81
C GLU A 172 0.21 -26.39 2.47
N PRO A 173 1.34 -26.49 1.73
CA PRO A 173 2.65 -26.25 2.31
C PRO A 173 2.83 -24.84 2.90
N ILE A 174 2.28 -23.82 2.25
CA ILE A 174 2.38 -22.43 2.74
C ILE A 174 1.59 -22.27 4.04
N LYS A 175 0.38 -22.83 4.13
CA LYS A 175 -0.42 -22.80 5.35
C LYS A 175 0.34 -23.42 6.52
N ALA A 176 0.90 -24.61 6.32
CA ALA A 176 1.71 -25.29 7.33
C ALA A 176 2.94 -24.49 7.76
N LEU A 177 3.61 -23.81 6.81
CA LEU A 177 4.76 -22.95 7.08
C LEU A 177 4.36 -21.70 7.87
N MET A 178 3.25 -21.07 7.52
CA MET A 178 2.72 -19.89 8.22
C MET A 178 2.32 -20.25 9.65
N ASP A 179 1.60 -21.33 9.84
CA ASP A 179 1.16 -21.79 11.18
C ASP A 179 2.37 -22.10 12.07
N LYS A 180 3.44 -22.66 11.50
CA LYS A 180 4.66 -23.02 12.23
C LYS A 180 5.59 -21.84 12.53
N HIS A 181 5.71 -20.86 11.60
CA HIS A 181 6.71 -19.81 11.66
C HIS A 181 6.13 -18.40 11.63
N PHE A 182 4.88 -18.21 12.05
CA PHE A 182 4.17 -16.93 12.01
C PHE A 182 4.98 -15.78 12.64
N ASN A 183 5.56 -16.02 13.84
CA ASN A 183 6.36 -15.01 14.51
C ASN A 183 7.62 -14.64 13.71
N THR A 184 8.28 -15.63 13.09
CA THR A 184 9.47 -15.40 12.25
C THR A 184 9.11 -14.61 11.00
N PHE A 185 7.96 -14.89 10.38
CA PHE A 185 7.47 -14.16 9.21
C PHE A 185 7.20 -12.68 9.55
N ILE A 186 6.56 -12.39 10.67
CA ILE A 186 6.31 -11.02 11.15
C ILE A 186 7.65 -10.30 11.41
N ILE A 187 8.62 -10.96 12.08
CA ILE A 187 9.93 -10.38 12.38
C ILE A 187 10.68 -10.06 11.08
N VAL A 188 10.72 -10.98 10.12
CA VAL A 188 11.38 -10.78 8.83
C VAL A 188 10.73 -9.62 8.06
N LEU A 189 9.39 -9.56 8.03
CA LEU A 189 8.66 -8.47 7.40
C LEU A 189 8.98 -7.12 8.06
N THR A 190 9.06 -7.09 9.39
CA THR A 190 9.39 -5.89 10.16
C THR A 190 10.84 -5.44 9.91
N ILE A 191 11.78 -6.39 9.82
CA ILE A 191 13.19 -6.09 9.50
C ILE A 191 13.31 -5.54 8.07
N ILE A 192 12.67 -6.17 7.09
CA ILE A 192 12.65 -5.67 5.70
C ILE A 192 12.08 -4.26 5.64
N PHE A 193 11.00 -4.00 6.39
CA PHE A 193 10.40 -2.67 6.49
C PHE A 193 11.35 -1.65 7.12
N ALA A 194 12.01 -2.00 8.23
CA ALA A 194 12.98 -1.14 8.91
C ALA A 194 14.20 -0.85 8.01
N LEU A 195 14.71 -1.86 7.29
CA LEU A 195 15.82 -1.70 6.35
C LEU A 195 15.42 -0.83 5.15
N SER A 196 14.20 -0.98 4.63
CA SER A 196 13.72 -0.13 3.52
C SER A 196 13.58 1.34 3.93
N LEU A 197 13.17 1.60 5.17
CA LEU A 197 13.15 2.97 5.73
C LEU A 197 14.56 3.52 5.94
N SER A 198 15.51 2.68 6.36
CA SER A 198 16.92 3.07 6.52
C SER A 198 17.60 3.43 5.19
N LEU A 199 17.25 2.73 4.09
CA LEU A 199 17.76 3.01 2.75
C LEU A 199 17.19 4.30 2.13
N ILE A 200 16.03 4.77 2.59
CA ILE A 200 15.44 6.05 2.15
C ILE A 200 16.09 7.24 2.90
N HIS A 201 16.74 6.98 4.04
CA HIS A 201 17.41 7.98 4.86
C HIS A 201 18.91 8.22 4.50
N ILE A 202 19.43 7.55 3.48
CA ILE A 202 20.75 7.77 2.89
C ILE A 202 20.58 8.46 1.54
#